data_32fa8654e3c99290fcceada3dbb4c9aa
#
_entry.id   32fa8654e3c99290fcceada3dbb4c9aa
#
_cell.length_a   1.000
_cell.length_b   1.000
_cell.length_c   1.000
_cell.angle_alpha   90.00
_cell.angle_beta   90.00
_cell.angle_gamma   90.00
#
_symmetry.space_group_name_H-M   'P 1'
#
loop_
_entity.id
_entity.type
_entity.pdbx_description
1 polymer ?
#
loop_
_entity_poly.entity_id
_entity_poly.type
_entity_poly.pdbx_seq_one_letter_code
_entity_poly.pdbx_strand_id
1 'polypeptide(L)'
;MPDTPLIQQIRTASRLMVRELGFMSTTLAATHYSPSAVHTLLEVSMRGEMTAAQLVTLLGLEKSSVSRMVSRLLAAGELEERPCAEDARAKSLALTAKGHDTVAKINAWGTRQVVEALDHLDETQQQTVATGLAAYARALAQCRDSALADTAPQISLMTGYQPGMIGRIAQMHGEYYARHHDFGAFFEGKVASGVAEFATRLSSPANQIWLAIREEKIVGSLAIDGEDLGQQEAHLRWFILDDSCRGSGIGRRLLSEAMAFCDSRQFSAVQLWTFKGLDAARKLYESFGFTLIREWQGEQWGKVMTEQQFTRSGNTG
;
A
#
# COMPACT_ATOMS: atom_id res chain seq x y z
N MET A 1 -23.59 20.23 9.48
CA MET A 1 -23.69 18.98 10.25
C MET A 1 -24.92 18.22 9.80
N PRO A 2 -24.87 16.89 9.61
CA PRO A 2 -26.10 16.14 9.32
C PRO A 2 -27.10 16.32 10.46
N ASP A 3 -28.39 16.31 10.10
CA ASP A 3 -29.50 16.50 11.04
C ASP A 3 -29.51 15.39 12.10
N THR A 4 -29.63 15.74 13.38
CA THR A 4 -29.67 14.79 14.50
C THR A 4 -30.72 13.69 14.34
N PRO A 5 -31.95 13.96 13.86
CA PRO A 5 -32.95 12.94 13.54
C PRO A 5 -32.50 11.92 12.49
N LEU A 6 -31.86 12.35 11.40
CA LEU A 6 -31.32 11.48 10.35
C LEU A 6 -30.25 10.53 10.91
N ILE A 7 -29.33 11.05 11.74
CA ILE A 7 -28.30 10.23 12.39
C ILE A 7 -28.95 9.13 13.25
N GLN A 8 -29.96 9.48 14.05
CA GLN A 8 -30.63 8.51 14.91
C GLN A 8 -31.41 7.47 14.10
N GLN A 9 -32.04 7.85 13.00
CA GLN A 9 -32.74 6.94 12.10
C GLN A 9 -31.78 5.92 11.49
N ILE A 10 -30.63 6.36 10.95
CA ILE A 10 -29.60 5.47 10.38
C ILE A 10 -29.06 4.51 11.44
N ARG A 11 -28.71 5.02 12.64
CA ARG A 11 -28.20 4.17 13.74
C ARG A 11 -29.19 3.12 14.19
N THR A 12 -30.48 3.47 14.25
CA THR A 12 -31.55 2.53 14.64
C THR A 12 -31.74 1.45 13.58
N ALA A 13 -31.81 1.84 12.30
CA ALA A 13 -31.92 0.91 11.19
C ALA A 13 -30.70 -0.04 11.11
N SER A 14 -29.50 0.47 11.29
CA SER A 14 -28.26 -0.35 11.28
C SER A 14 -28.27 -1.40 12.39
N ARG A 15 -28.67 -1.03 13.63
CA ARG A 15 -28.77 -1.99 14.75
C ARG A 15 -29.84 -3.06 14.52
N LEU A 16 -30.97 -2.66 13.97
CA LEU A 16 -32.04 -3.60 13.60
C LEU A 16 -31.52 -4.59 12.55
N MET A 17 -30.90 -4.08 11.49
CA MET A 17 -30.32 -4.88 10.40
C MET A 17 -29.32 -5.93 10.90
N VAL A 18 -28.36 -5.54 11.77
CA VAL A 18 -27.39 -6.47 12.38
C VAL A 18 -28.07 -7.61 13.13
N ARG A 19 -29.16 -7.32 13.84
CA ARG A 19 -29.93 -8.32 14.57
C ARG A 19 -30.71 -9.23 13.62
N GLU A 20 -31.46 -8.68 12.67
CA GLU A 20 -32.31 -9.44 11.76
C GLU A 20 -31.51 -10.28 10.75
N LEU A 21 -30.28 -9.83 10.37
CA LEU A 21 -29.35 -10.60 9.58
C LEU A 21 -28.65 -11.74 10.36
N GLY A 22 -28.91 -11.86 11.67
CA GLY A 22 -28.42 -12.95 12.51
C GLY A 22 -26.98 -12.81 13.00
N PHE A 23 -26.35 -11.64 12.86
CA PHE A 23 -24.97 -11.42 13.31
C PHE A 23 -24.79 -11.49 14.84
N MET A 24 -25.88 -11.42 15.62
CA MET A 24 -25.85 -11.57 17.08
C MET A 24 -25.88 -13.04 17.52
N SER A 25 -26.07 -13.98 16.60
CA SER A 25 -26.08 -15.40 16.88
C SER A 25 -24.67 -15.98 16.92
N THR A 26 -24.49 -17.12 17.61
CA THR A 26 -23.20 -17.83 17.67
C THR A 26 -22.79 -18.43 16.33
N THR A 27 -23.78 -18.70 15.46
CA THR A 27 -23.58 -19.25 14.11
C THR A 27 -24.37 -18.42 13.09
N LEU A 28 -23.97 -18.46 11.81
CA LEU A 28 -24.60 -17.67 10.74
C LEU A 28 -24.93 -18.55 9.53
N ALA A 29 -25.89 -18.09 8.73
CA ALA A 29 -26.27 -18.65 7.43
C ALA A 29 -26.62 -20.14 7.48
N ALA A 30 -27.35 -20.57 8.52
CA ALA A 30 -27.73 -21.97 8.76
C ALA A 30 -26.49 -22.93 8.79
N THR A 31 -25.33 -22.43 9.09
CA THR A 31 -24.11 -23.20 9.31
C THR A 31 -23.79 -23.36 10.80
N HIS A 32 -22.82 -24.17 11.14
CA HIS A 32 -22.25 -24.25 12.49
C HIS A 32 -21.06 -23.27 12.68
N TYR A 33 -20.80 -22.40 11.72
CA TYR A 33 -19.70 -21.45 11.75
C TYR A 33 -20.12 -20.09 12.33
N SER A 34 -19.19 -19.46 13.03
CA SER A 34 -19.39 -18.09 13.53
C SER A 34 -19.51 -17.09 12.37
N PRO A 35 -20.12 -15.91 12.58
CA PRO A 35 -20.19 -14.88 11.55
C PRO A 35 -18.85 -14.55 10.91
N SER A 36 -17.78 -14.44 11.71
CA SER A 36 -16.43 -14.16 11.18
C SER A 36 -15.87 -15.29 10.30
N ALA A 37 -16.17 -16.56 10.63
CA ALA A 37 -15.76 -17.70 9.81
C ALA A 37 -16.54 -17.76 8.50
N VAL A 38 -17.86 -17.47 8.53
CA VAL A 38 -18.68 -17.34 7.32
C VAL A 38 -18.14 -16.24 6.41
N HIS A 39 -17.85 -15.06 6.95
CA HIS A 39 -17.23 -13.97 6.17
C HIS A 39 -15.87 -14.36 5.59
N THR A 40 -15.03 -15.07 6.35
CA THR A 40 -13.75 -15.57 5.84
C THR A 40 -13.94 -16.44 4.61
N LEU A 41 -14.85 -17.41 4.65
CA LEU A 41 -15.12 -18.29 3.51
C LEU A 41 -15.62 -17.52 2.29
N LEU A 42 -16.53 -16.55 2.49
CA LEU A 42 -17.03 -15.70 1.42
C LEU A 42 -15.94 -14.83 0.80
N GLU A 43 -15.07 -14.22 1.60
CA GLU A 43 -13.99 -13.36 1.11
C GLU A 43 -12.91 -14.14 0.36
N VAL A 44 -12.53 -15.32 0.84
CA VAL A 44 -11.61 -16.21 0.13
C VAL A 44 -12.23 -16.68 -1.19
N SER A 45 -13.54 -16.94 -1.23
CA SER A 45 -14.24 -17.28 -2.47
C SER A 45 -14.23 -16.16 -3.49
N MET A 46 -14.47 -14.91 -3.03
CA MET A 46 -14.56 -13.74 -3.92
C MET A 46 -13.22 -13.25 -4.45
N ARG A 47 -12.18 -13.31 -3.60
CA ARG A 47 -10.86 -12.73 -3.90
C ARG A 47 -9.86 -13.76 -4.39
N GLY A 48 -10.18 -15.04 -4.31
CA GLY A 48 -9.25 -16.13 -4.51
C GLY A 48 -8.40 -16.41 -3.27
N GLU A 49 -7.11 -16.70 -3.45
CA GLU A 49 -6.22 -16.99 -2.34
C GLU A 49 -5.93 -15.76 -1.48
N MET A 50 -5.94 -15.92 -0.16
CA MET A 50 -5.69 -14.86 0.81
C MET A 50 -4.74 -15.32 1.92
N THR A 51 -3.87 -14.42 2.39
CA THR A 51 -3.05 -14.67 3.58
C THR A 51 -3.82 -14.39 4.87
N ALA A 52 -3.41 -14.99 5.99
CA ALA A 52 -3.98 -14.68 7.31
C ALA A 52 -3.82 -13.19 7.68
N ALA A 53 -2.75 -12.52 7.24
CA ALA A 53 -2.54 -11.10 7.45
C ALA A 53 -3.58 -10.23 6.70
N GLN A 54 -3.90 -10.59 5.46
CA GLN A 54 -4.96 -9.91 4.70
C GLN A 54 -6.33 -10.08 5.36
N LEU A 55 -6.63 -11.27 5.93
CA LEU A 55 -7.85 -11.51 6.69
C LEU A 55 -7.93 -10.66 7.97
N VAL A 56 -6.82 -10.49 8.70
CA VAL A 56 -6.75 -9.58 9.87
C VAL A 56 -7.18 -8.18 9.49
N THR A 57 -6.59 -7.62 8.44
CA THR A 57 -6.90 -6.26 7.96
C THR A 57 -8.33 -6.15 7.46
N LEU A 58 -8.79 -7.12 6.67
CA LEU A 58 -10.13 -7.09 6.06
C LEU A 58 -11.25 -7.19 7.09
N LEU A 59 -11.12 -8.13 8.03
CA LEU A 59 -12.15 -8.39 9.05
C LEU A 59 -12.08 -7.44 10.25
N GLY A 60 -10.96 -6.70 10.41
CA GLY A 60 -10.75 -5.85 11.56
C GLY A 60 -10.68 -6.61 12.89
N LEU A 61 -10.16 -7.84 12.87
CA LEU A 61 -10.07 -8.72 14.04
C LEU A 61 -8.63 -8.85 14.53
N GLU A 62 -8.48 -9.12 15.81
CA GLU A 62 -7.19 -9.44 16.44
C GLU A 62 -6.51 -10.64 15.76
N LYS A 63 -5.19 -10.56 15.54
CA LYS A 63 -4.38 -11.61 14.92
C LYS A 63 -4.59 -12.99 15.56
N SER A 64 -4.68 -13.04 16.89
CA SER A 64 -4.93 -14.27 17.65
C SER A 64 -6.31 -14.88 17.36
N SER A 65 -7.32 -14.05 17.14
CA SER A 65 -8.69 -14.48 16.80
C SER A 65 -8.75 -15.03 15.38
N VAL A 66 -8.12 -14.34 14.41
CA VAL A 66 -8.02 -14.82 13.03
C VAL A 66 -7.25 -16.13 12.97
N SER A 67 -6.11 -16.25 13.66
CA SER A 67 -5.32 -17.50 13.68
C SER A 67 -6.14 -18.70 14.20
N ARG A 68 -6.87 -18.53 15.30
CA ARG A 68 -7.73 -19.60 15.85
C ARG A 68 -8.88 -19.97 14.91
N MET A 69 -9.49 -18.98 14.26
CA MET A 69 -10.56 -19.19 13.30
C MET A 69 -10.05 -19.94 12.07
N VAL A 70 -8.94 -19.49 11.48
CA VAL A 70 -8.30 -20.14 10.32
C VAL A 70 -7.92 -21.59 10.67
N SER A 71 -7.30 -21.84 11.83
CA SER A 71 -6.95 -23.20 12.26
C SER A 71 -8.18 -24.13 12.34
N ARG A 72 -9.34 -23.59 12.80
CA ARG A 72 -10.59 -24.38 12.83
C ARG A 72 -11.11 -24.68 11.42
N LEU A 73 -11.06 -23.72 10.50
CA LEU A 73 -11.48 -23.91 9.11
C LEU A 73 -10.58 -24.90 8.34
N LEU A 74 -9.26 -24.86 8.60
CA LEU A 74 -8.30 -25.84 8.09
C LEU A 74 -8.61 -27.24 8.65
N ALA A 75 -8.79 -27.37 9.97
CA ALA A 75 -9.13 -28.63 10.62
C ALA A 75 -10.48 -29.19 10.16
N ALA A 76 -11.43 -28.31 9.83
CA ALA A 76 -12.73 -28.70 9.26
C ALA A 76 -12.66 -29.08 7.78
N GLY A 77 -11.50 -28.89 7.12
CA GLY A 77 -11.30 -29.15 5.70
C GLY A 77 -12.05 -28.20 4.78
N GLU A 78 -12.39 -26.99 5.24
CA GLU A 78 -13.01 -25.92 4.44
C GLU A 78 -11.97 -25.12 3.67
N LEU A 79 -10.79 -24.89 4.29
CA LEU A 79 -9.63 -24.23 3.72
C LEU A 79 -8.45 -25.20 3.60
N GLU A 80 -7.54 -24.87 2.71
CA GLU A 80 -6.22 -25.47 2.60
C GLU A 80 -5.15 -24.40 2.52
N GLU A 81 -3.93 -24.72 2.97
CA GLU A 81 -2.77 -23.84 2.83
C GLU A 81 -2.05 -24.13 1.52
N ARG A 82 -1.67 -23.08 0.80
CA ARG A 82 -0.84 -23.12 -0.40
C ARG A 82 0.39 -22.24 -0.26
N PRO A 83 1.49 -22.51 -0.96
CA PRO A 83 2.59 -21.57 -1.06
C PRO A 83 2.11 -20.26 -1.69
N CYS A 84 2.45 -19.13 -1.10
CA CYS A 84 2.10 -17.83 -1.70
C CYS A 84 2.99 -17.58 -2.93
N ALA A 85 2.39 -17.17 -4.05
CA ALA A 85 3.12 -16.90 -5.29
C ALA A 85 4.06 -15.69 -5.21
N GLU A 86 3.77 -14.74 -4.30
CA GLU A 86 4.52 -13.49 -4.13
C GLU A 86 5.61 -13.57 -3.05
N ASP A 87 5.48 -14.49 -2.08
CA ASP A 87 6.46 -14.72 -1.01
C ASP A 87 6.44 -16.20 -0.60
N ALA A 88 7.48 -16.93 -0.96
CA ALA A 88 7.64 -18.35 -0.64
C ALA A 88 7.68 -18.67 0.88
N ARG A 89 7.80 -17.66 1.74
CA ARG A 89 7.74 -17.79 3.21
C ARG A 89 6.34 -17.59 3.76
N ALA A 90 5.43 -17.02 2.98
CA ALA A 90 4.04 -16.79 3.35
C ALA A 90 3.17 -17.95 2.84
N LYS A 91 2.14 -18.30 3.62
CA LYS A 91 1.13 -19.27 3.22
C LYS A 91 -0.12 -18.50 2.80
N SER A 92 -0.68 -18.85 1.65
CA SER A 92 -2.02 -18.45 1.23
C SER A 92 -3.04 -19.49 1.66
N LEU A 93 -4.27 -19.07 1.85
CA LEU A 93 -5.43 -19.87 2.20
C LEU A 93 -6.35 -19.90 0.99
N ALA A 94 -6.72 -21.10 0.55
CA ALA A 94 -7.64 -21.33 -0.54
C ALA A 94 -8.82 -22.19 -0.07
N LEU A 95 -9.97 -22.11 -0.75
CA LEU A 95 -11.08 -23.01 -0.51
C LEU A 95 -10.77 -24.41 -1.03
N THR A 96 -11.13 -25.44 -0.26
CA THR A 96 -11.21 -26.82 -0.73
C THR A 96 -12.51 -27.04 -1.53
N ALA A 97 -12.69 -28.20 -2.14
CA ALA A 97 -13.97 -28.60 -2.75
C ALA A 97 -15.12 -28.50 -1.73
N LYS A 98 -14.91 -28.95 -0.49
CA LYS A 98 -15.87 -28.80 0.61
C LYS A 98 -16.16 -27.35 0.95
N GLY A 99 -15.11 -26.49 0.96
CA GLY A 99 -15.26 -25.05 1.17
C GLY A 99 -16.13 -24.39 0.12
N HIS A 100 -15.96 -24.75 -1.15
CA HIS A 100 -16.81 -24.28 -2.23
C HIS A 100 -18.26 -24.69 -2.06
N ASP A 101 -18.53 -25.94 -1.66
CA ASP A 101 -19.90 -26.42 -1.37
C ASP A 101 -20.53 -25.67 -0.19
N THR A 102 -19.74 -25.39 0.85
CA THR A 102 -20.20 -24.62 2.00
C THR A 102 -20.53 -23.19 1.60
N VAL A 103 -19.69 -22.52 0.81
CA VAL A 103 -19.97 -21.17 0.27
C VAL A 103 -21.21 -21.15 -0.59
N ALA A 104 -21.43 -22.16 -1.43
CA ALA A 104 -22.65 -22.27 -2.24
C ALA A 104 -23.93 -22.32 -1.36
N LYS A 105 -23.89 -23.07 -0.25
CA LYS A 105 -25.01 -23.14 0.72
C LYS A 105 -25.23 -21.79 1.43
N ILE A 106 -24.14 -21.13 1.85
CA ILE A 106 -24.21 -19.79 2.47
C ILE A 106 -24.85 -18.79 1.51
N ASN A 107 -24.41 -18.76 0.26
CA ASN A 107 -24.95 -17.86 -0.77
C ASN A 107 -26.44 -18.16 -1.04
N ALA A 108 -26.83 -19.43 -1.16
CA ALA A 108 -28.21 -19.81 -1.36
C ALA A 108 -29.11 -19.39 -0.18
N TRP A 109 -28.60 -19.50 1.05
CA TRP A 109 -29.30 -19.04 2.25
C TRP A 109 -29.46 -17.50 2.24
N GLY A 110 -28.35 -16.75 1.98
CA GLY A 110 -28.39 -15.30 1.92
C GLY A 110 -29.31 -14.78 0.81
N THR A 111 -29.30 -15.43 -0.36
CA THR A 111 -30.20 -15.08 -1.46
C THR A 111 -31.68 -15.24 -1.04
N ARG A 112 -32.02 -16.35 -0.41
CA ARG A 112 -33.40 -16.55 0.09
C ARG A 112 -33.83 -15.48 1.08
N GLN A 113 -32.98 -15.17 2.06
CA GLN A 113 -33.21 -14.11 3.04
C GLN A 113 -33.48 -12.75 2.38
N VAL A 114 -32.70 -12.41 1.36
CA VAL A 114 -32.90 -11.15 0.62
C VAL A 114 -34.20 -11.18 -0.18
N VAL A 115 -34.49 -12.27 -0.90
CA VAL A 115 -35.75 -12.40 -1.66
C VAL A 115 -36.96 -12.27 -0.74
N GLU A 116 -36.98 -13.02 0.37
CA GLU A 116 -38.05 -12.96 1.35
C GLU A 116 -38.28 -11.54 1.90
N ALA A 117 -37.19 -10.81 2.17
CA ALA A 117 -37.25 -9.42 2.62
C ALA A 117 -37.79 -8.47 1.52
N LEU A 118 -37.34 -8.66 0.27
CA LEU A 118 -37.76 -7.83 -0.87
C LEU A 118 -39.25 -8.06 -1.26
N ASP A 119 -39.80 -9.24 -1.00
CA ASP A 119 -41.22 -9.53 -1.25
C ASP A 119 -42.19 -8.64 -0.43
N HIS A 120 -41.70 -8.00 0.63
CA HIS A 120 -42.43 -7.02 1.45
C HIS A 120 -42.30 -5.57 0.95
N LEU A 121 -41.60 -5.33 -0.16
CA LEU A 121 -41.29 -4.00 -0.69
C LEU A 121 -41.78 -3.87 -2.13
N ASP A 122 -42.24 -2.68 -2.49
CA ASP A 122 -42.47 -2.35 -3.90
C ASP A 122 -41.16 -2.13 -4.66
N GLU A 123 -41.21 -2.11 -5.99
CA GLU A 123 -40.03 -2.02 -6.87
C GLU A 123 -39.17 -0.75 -6.60
N THR A 124 -39.81 0.39 -6.30
CA THR A 124 -39.17 1.65 -5.97
C THR A 124 -38.41 1.56 -4.64
N GLN A 125 -39.03 0.92 -3.65
CA GLN A 125 -38.44 0.68 -2.33
C GLN A 125 -37.26 -0.29 -2.44
N GLN A 126 -37.36 -1.36 -3.24
CA GLN A 126 -36.28 -2.31 -3.49
C GLN A 126 -35.04 -1.60 -4.07
N GLN A 127 -35.24 -0.73 -5.07
CA GLN A 127 -34.16 0.05 -5.65
C GLN A 127 -33.57 1.05 -4.68
N THR A 128 -34.37 1.68 -3.84
CA THR A 128 -33.96 2.61 -2.78
C THR A 128 -33.08 1.90 -1.76
N VAL A 129 -33.46 0.71 -1.31
CA VAL A 129 -32.70 -0.12 -0.37
C VAL A 129 -31.34 -0.50 -0.98
N ALA A 130 -31.31 -1.02 -2.20
CA ALA A 130 -30.09 -1.43 -2.88
C ALA A 130 -29.10 -0.26 -3.01
N THR A 131 -29.57 0.91 -3.47
CA THR A 131 -28.76 2.11 -3.64
C THR A 131 -28.29 2.67 -2.31
N GLY A 132 -29.15 2.75 -1.32
CA GLY A 132 -28.83 3.28 0.02
C GLY A 132 -27.81 2.42 0.76
N LEU A 133 -27.99 1.09 0.76
CA LEU A 133 -27.05 0.16 1.38
C LEU A 133 -25.69 0.22 0.71
N ALA A 134 -25.63 0.23 -0.62
CA ALA A 134 -24.37 0.33 -1.34
C ALA A 134 -23.63 1.65 -1.07
N ALA A 135 -24.36 2.77 -1.00
CA ALA A 135 -23.78 4.09 -0.69
C ALA A 135 -23.26 4.13 0.76
N TYR A 136 -24.04 3.63 1.72
CA TYR A 136 -23.66 3.65 3.13
C TYR A 136 -22.48 2.70 3.42
N ALA A 137 -22.48 1.50 2.83
CA ALA A 137 -21.36 0.56 2.96
C ALA A 137 -20.03 1.15 2.42
N ARG A 138 -20.07 1.83 1.25
CA ARG A 138 -18.89 2.52 0.71
C ARG A 138 -18.40 3.64 1.63
N ALA A 139 -19.32 4.44 2.18
CA ALA A 139 -18.96 5.52 3.11
C ALA A 139 -18.31 4.97 4.39
N LEU A 140 -18.83 3.88 4.96
CA LEU A 140 -18.22 3.21 6.13
C LEU A 140 -16.84 2.64 5.81
N ALA A 141 -16.64 2.05 4.63
CA ALA A 141 -15.33 1.57 4.19
C ALA A 141 -14.32 2.73 4.09
N GLN A 142 -14.71 3.86 3.51
CA GLN A 142 -13.85 5.05 3.46
C GLN A 142 -13.50 5.59 4.85
N CYS A 143 -14.46 5.62 5.79
CA CYS A 143 -14.18 6.01 7.18
C CYS A 143 -13.19 5.06 7.86
N ARG A 144 -13.32 3.74 7.62
CA ARG A 144 -12.39 2.74 8.16
C ARG A 144 -10.99 2.92 7.59
N ASP A 145 -10.88 3.11 6.28
CA ASP A 145 -9.59 3.30 5.61
C ASP A 145 -8.93 4.61 6.05
N SER A 146 -9.70 5.68 6.27
CA SER A 146 -9.22 6.93 6.87
C SER A 146 -8.81 6.77 8.33
N ALA A 147 -9.58 6.02 9.14
CA ALA A 147 -9.25 5.75 10.55
C ALA A 147 -8.01 4.85 10.68
N LEU A 148 -7.81 3.89 9.76
CA LEU A 148 -6.59 3.10 9.68
C LEU A 148 -5.38 3.95 9.24
N ALA A 149 -5.58 4.94 8.37
CA ALA A 149 -4.58 5.93 8.01
C ALA A 149 -4.24 6.86 9.18
N ASP A 150 -5.21 7.23 10.01
CA ASP A 150 -5.01 8.05 11.22
C ASP A 150 -4.35 7.28 12.39
N THR A 151 -4.51 5.95 12.44
CA THR A 151 -3.86 5.09 13.47
C THR A 151 -2.52 4.52 13.00
N ALA A 152 -2.23 4.53 11.70
CA ALA A 152 -0.88 4.29 11.22
C ALA A 152 0.01 5.48 11.59
N PRO A 153 1.20 5.25 12.17
CA PRO A 153 2.11 6.35 12.51
C PRO A 153 2.31 7.22 11.27
N GLN A 154 1.83 8.48 11.38
CA GLN A 154 1.83 9.41 10.25
C GLN A 154 3.25 9.63 9.76
N ILE A 155 3.50 9.35 8.48
CA ILE A 155 4.76 9.68 7.84
C ILE A 155 4.69 11.16 7.42
N SER A 156 5.47 11.99 8.09
CA SER A 156 5.67 13.39 7.71
C SER A 156 6.83 13.53 6.72
N LEU A 157 6.79 14.56 5.88
CA LEU A 157 7.92 14.94 5.04
C LEU A 157 8.62 16.14 5.65
N MET A 158 9.93 16.03 5.82
CA MET A 158 10.82 17.12 6.23
C MET A 158 11.79 17.43 5.09
N THR A 159 12.19 18.69 4.98
CA THR A 159 13.17 19.15 3.98
C THR A 159 14.44 19.63 4.65
N GLY A 160 15.54 19.59 3.91
CA GLY A 160 16.83 20.06 4.38
C GLY A 160 17.57 19.08 5.29
N TYR A 161 18.70 19.56 5.83
CA TYR A 161 19.56 18.73 6.67
C TYR A 161 18.90 18.35 8.00
N GLN A 162 18.99 17.06 8.32
CA GLN A 162 18.63 16.52 9.62
C GLN A 162 19.82 15.75 10.21
N PRO A 163 20.15 15.93 11.49
CA PRO A 163 21.23 15.17 12.13
C PRO A 163 21.00 13.66 11.98
N GLY A 164 22.05 12.93 11.56
CA GLY A 164 21.99 11.49 11.33
C GLY A 164 21.49 11.06 9.96
N MET A 165 21.00 11.96 9.10
CA MET A 165 20.47 11.60 7.79
C MET A 165 21.49 10.93 6.88
N ILE A 166 22.78 11.36 6.91
CA ILE A 166 23.84 10.81 6.05
C ILE A 166 23.99 9.31 6.32
N GLY A 167 24.17 8.94 7.59
CA GLY A 167 24.30 7.54 7.99
C GLY A 167 23.04 6.73 7.72
N ARG A 168 21.86 7.31 7.97
CA ARG A 168 20.60 6.59 7.77
C ARG A 168 20.27 6.35 6.29
N ILE A 169 20.54 7.30 5.42
CA ILE A 169 20.37 7.13 3.96
C ILE A 169 21.33 6.05 3.44
N ALA A 170 22.60 6.10 3.85
CA ALA A 170 23.58 5.08 3.48
C ALA A 170 23.16 3.70 3.97
N GLN A 171 22.71 3.58 5.23
CA GLN A 171 22.22 2.34 5.83
C GLN A 171 21.03 1.77 5.02
N MET A 172 20.01 2.56 4.74
CA MET A 172 18.84 2.09 3.97
C MET A 172 19.20 1.58 2.58
N HIS A 173 20.12 2.28 1.89
CA HIS A 173 20.62 1.82 0.60
C HIS A 173 21.46 0.55 0.75
N GLY A 174 22.41 0.52 1.69
CA GLY A 174 23.26 -0.64 1.92
C GLY A 174 22.46 -1.89 2.24
N GLU A 175 21.53 -1.82 3.20
CA GLU A 175 20.69 -2.95 3.59
C GLU A 175 19.82 -3.45 2.45
N TYR A 176 19.15 -2.55 1.72
CA TYR A 176 18.27 -2.94 0.62
C TYR A 176 19.03 -3.58 -0.53
N TYR A 177 20.08 -2.91 -1.01
CA TYR A 177 20.81 -3.39 -2.18
C TYR A 177 21.72 -4.58 -1.88
N ALA A 178 22.21 -4.74 -0.66
CA ALA A 178 22.89 -5.98 -0.25
C ALA A 178 21.93 -7.18 -0.26
N ARG A 179 20.71 -7.00 0.25
CA ARG A 179 19.72 -8.08 0.35
C ARG A 179 19.16 -8.51 -1.01
N HIS A 180 18.96 -7.57 -1.93
CA HIS A 180 18.24 -7.83 -3.17
C HIS A 180 19.13 -7.90 -4.42
N HIS A 181 20.36 -7.35 -4.35
CA HIS A 181 21.24 -7.20 -5.52
C HIS A 181 22.70 -7.55 -5.25
N ASP A 182 23.02 -8.06 -4.04
CA ASP A 182 24.39 -8.43 -3.60
C ASP A 182 25.41 -7.26 -3.69
N PHE A 183 24.97 -6.04 -3.42
CA PHE A 183 25.90 -4.91 -3.35
C PHE A 183 26.61 -4.92 -2.00
N GLY A 184 27.90 -4.55 -2.02
CA GLY A 184 28.78 -4.56 -0.84
C GLY A 184 29.20 -3.17 -0.38
N ALA A 185 30.24 -3.14 0.44
CA ALA A 185 30.79 -1.95 1.08
C ALA A 185 31.16 -0.82 0.10
N PHE A 186 31.56 -1.16 -1.13
CA PHE A 186 31.85 -0.16 -2.17
C PHE A 186 30.64 0.71 -2.47
N PHE A 187 29.47 0.10 -2.66
CA PHE A 187 28.22 0.81 -2.93
C PHE A 187 27.78 1.66 -1.74
N GLU A 188 27.79 1.08 -0.54
CA GLU A 188 27.42 1.80 0.69
C GLU A 188 28.34 3.01 0.92
N GLY A 189 29.67 2.83 0.76
CA GLY A 189 30.65 3.90 0.88
C GLY A 189 30.42 5.00 -0.16
N LYS A 190 30.06 4.64 -1.40
CA LYS A 190 29.75 5.60 -2.46
C LYS A 190 28.50 6.42 -2.13
N VAL A 191 27.45 5.78 -1.60
CA VAL A 191 26.25 6.48 -1.14
C VAL A 191 26.57 7.41 0.02
N ALA A 192 27.27 6.92 1.05
CA ALA A 192 27.64 7.71 2.22
C ALA A 192 28.46 8.95 1.86
N SER A 193 29.49 8.78 1.04
CA SER A 193 30.36 9.88 0.58
C SER A 193 29.58 10.90 -0.25
N GLY A 194 28.73 10.44 -1.18
CA GLY A 194 27.92 11.32 -2.02
C GLY A 194 26.90 12.12 -1.22
N VAL A 195 26.19 11.48 -0.28
CA VAL A 195 25.23 12.18 0.59
C VAL A 195 25.95 13.17 1.51
N ALA A 196 27.13 12.82 2.03
CA ALA A 196 27.93 13.72 2.88
C ALA A 196 28.40 14.95 2.12
N GLU A 197 28.88 14.78 0.90
CA GLU A 197 29.28 15.89 0.02
C GLU A 197 28.10 16.79 -0.31
N PHE A 198 26.99 16.21 -0.76
CA PHE A 198 25.76 16.94 -1.10
C PHE A 198 25.19 17.72 0.10
N ALA A 199 25.28 17.18 1.31
CA ALA A 199 24.82 17.85 2.52
C ALA A 199 25.51 19.20 2.75
N THR A 200 26.75 19.38 2.29
CA THR A 200 27.47 20.65 2.39
C THR A 200 26.93 21.72 1.44
N ARG A 201 26.21 21.32 0.40
CA ARG A 201 25.62 22.18 -0.63
C ARG A 201 24.10 22.39 -0.50
N LEU A 202 23.47 21.87 0.57
CA LEU A 202 22.02 21.98 0.80
C LEU A 202 21.55 23.43 1.04
N SER A 203 22.44 24.37 1.30
CA SER A 203 22.09 25.80 1.38
C SER A 203 21.86 26.44 0.01
N SER A 204 22.29 25.79 -1.08
CA SER A 204 22.02 26.27 -2.44
C SER A 204 20.54 26.14 -2.78
N PRO A 205 19.92 27.19 -3.37
CA PRO A 205 18.52 27.14 -3.76
C PRO A 205 18.21 26.16 -4.89
N ALA A 206 19.24 25.66 -5.58
CA ALA A 206 19.11 24.61 -6.61
C ALA A 206 19.04 23.19 -6.03
N ASN A 207 19.36 23.05 -4.74
CA ASN A 207 19.48 21.75 -4.08
C ASN A 207 18.37 21.54 -3.05
N GLN A 208 17.83 20.34 -2.96
CA GLN A 208 16.85 19.99 -1.93
C GLN A 208 16.90 18.50 -1.62
N ILE A 209 16.61 18.18 -0.36
CA ILE A 209 16.36 16.80 0.08
C ILE A 209 15.04 16.74 0.83
N TRP A 210 14.27 15.70 0.58
CA TRP A 210 13.07 15.33 1.32
C TRP A 210 13.33 14.06 2.09
N LEU A 211 12.97 14.07 3.36
CA LEU A 211 13.08 12.95 4.27
C LEU A 211 11.68 12.56 4.73
N ALA A 212 11.32 11.32 4.56
CA ALA A 212 10.11 10.74 5.14
C ALA A 212 10.43 10.32 6.58
N ILE A 213 9.71 10.87 7.54
CA ILE A 213 9.90 10.64 8.97
C ILE A 213 8.71 9.91 9.55
N ARG A 214 8.95 8.82 10.28
CA ARG A 214 7.97 8.08 11.07
C ARG A 214 8.54 7.83 12.45
N GLU A 215 7.85 8.26 13.53
CA GLU A 215 8.31 8.08 14.90
C GLU A 215 9.76 8.53 15.11
N GLU A 216 10.08 9.75 14.64
CA GLU A 216 11.42 10.37 14.71
C GLU A 216 12.52 9.64 13.90
N LYS A 217 12.18 8.59 13.17
CA LYS A 217 13.12 7.86 12.31
C LYS A 217 12.95 8.23 10.84
N ILE A 218 14.06 8.42 10.14
CA ILE A 218 14.07 8.55 8.69
C ILE A 218 13.74 7.18 8.10
N VAL A 219 12.63 7.10 7.36
CA VAL A 219 12.12 5.90 6.69
C VAL A 219 12.08 6.03 5.17
N GLY A 220 12.55 7.14 4.64
CA GLY A 220 12.71 7.35 3.21
C GLY A 220 13.44 8.64 2.91
N SER A 221 14.04 8.73 1.73
CA SER A 221 14.70 9.92 1.23
C SER A 221 14.56 10.07 -0.28
N LEU A 222 14.64 11.28 -0.77
CA LEU A 222 14.84 11.66 -2.16
C LEU A 222 15.54 13.00 -2.20
N ALA A 223 16.54 13.18 -3.05
CA ALA A 223 17.23 14.43 -3.23
C ALA A 223 17.21 14.91 -4.69
N ILE A 224 17.19 16.21 -4.86
CA ILE A 224 17.45 16.91 -6.13
C ILE A 224 18.75 17.70 -5.97
N ASP A 225 19.71 17.38 -6.82
CA ASP A 225 20.98 18.06 -6.96
C ASP A 225 20.96 18.87 -8.28
N GLY A 226 20.75 20.17 -8.18
CA GLY A 226 20.66 21.05 -9.35
C GLY A 226 22.01 21.63 -9.80
N GLU A 227 23.11 21.18 -9.18
CA GLU A 227 24.46 21.68 -9.50
C GLU A 227 25.37 20.57 -10.08
N ASP A 228 24.98 19.30 -9.94
CA ASP A 228 25.80 18.16 -10.32
C ASP A 228 26.01 18.03 -11.85
N LEU A 229 24.99 18.29 -12.64
CA LEU A 229 24.99 18.10 -14.09
C LEU A 229 25.26 19.37 -14.88
N GLY A 230 25.08 20.56 -14.30
CA GLY A 230 25.14 21.83 -15.00
C GLY A 230 23.95 22.03 -15.97
N GLN A 231 24.04 23.02 -16.87
CA GLN A 231 23.08 23.27 -17.97
C GLN A 231 21.59 23.41 -17.54
N GLN A 232 21.34 23.82 -16.31
CA GLN A 232 19.98 23.87 -15.71
C GLN A 232 19.28 22.48 -15.68
N GLU A 233 20.03 21.41 -15.63
CA GLU A 233 19.52 20.08 -15.41
C GLU A 233 19.63 19.68 -13.94
N ALA A 234 18.61 19.00 -13.43
CA ALA A 234 18.60 18.47 -12.07
C ALA A 234 18.88 16.96 -12.05
N HIS A 235 19.64 16.51 -11.06
CA HIS A 235 19.92 15.10 -10.81
C HIS A 235 19.06 14.60 -9.64
N LEU A 236 18.13 13.68 -9.89
CA LEU A 236 17.37 13.00 -8.85
C LEU A 236 18.23 11.88 -8.26
N ARG A 237 18.49 11.95 -6.95
CA ARG A 237 19.44 11.06 -6.25
C ARG A 237 18.84 10.50 -4.96
N TRP A 238 19.43 9.42 -4.47
CA TRP A 238 19.16 8.79 -3.16
C TRP A 238 17.67 8.61 -2.85
N PHE A 239 16.94 8.16 -3.85
CA PHE A 239 15.55 7.79 -3.68
C PHE A 239 15.47 6.37 -3.12
N ILE A 240 15.14 6.26 -1.85
CA ILE A 240 15.01 5.01 -1.11
C ILE A 240 13.85 5.07 -0.13
N LEU A 241 13.22 3.95 0.10
CA LEU A 241 12.22 3.75 1.16
C LEU A 241 12.61 2.52 1.98
N ASP A 242 12.44 2.63 3.29
CA ASP A 242 12.45 1.49 4.20
C ASP A 242 11.37 0.48 3.77
N ASP A 243 11.65 -0.83 3.86
CA ASP A 243 10.74 -1.89 3.45
C ASP A 243 9.37 -1.79 4.14
N SER A 244 9.35 -1.31 5.39
CA SER A 244 8.13 -1.11 6.18
C SER A 244 7.21 0.00 5.66
N CYS A 245 7.65 0.81 4.70
CA CYS A 245 6.90 1.93 4.11
C CYS A 245 6.53 1.72 2.65
N ARG A 246 6.87 0.57 2.06
CA ARG A 246 6.52 0.26 0.68
C ARG A 246 5.01 0.03 0.53
N GLY A 247 4.46 0.47 -0.59
CA GLY A 247 3.01 0.38 -0.83
C GLY A 247 2.15 1.42 -0.09
N SER A 248 2.73 2.26 0.80
CA SER A 248 2.00 3.29 1.57
C SER A 248 1.73 4.60 0.80
N GLY A 249 2.16 4.71 -0.47
CA GLY A 249 2.05 5.93 -1.26
C GLY A 249 3.14 6.97 -0.99
N ILE A 250 4.01 6.77 0.02
CA ILE A 250 5.03 7.76 0.40
C ILE A 250 6.06 8.02 -0.70
N GLY A 251 6.42 7.01 -1.50
CA GLY A 251 7.31 7.20 -2.65
C GLY A 251 6.73 8.15 -3.69
N ARG A 252 5.43 8.04 -3.96
CA ARG A 252 4.73 8.97 -4.86
C ARG A 252 4.70 10.39 -4.30
N ARG A 253 4.50 10.55 -2.97
CA ARG A 253 4.54 11.87 -2.32
C ARG A 253 5.93 12.51 -2.42
N LEU A 254 7.00 11.77 -2.11
CA LEU A 254 8.37 12.25 -2.24
C LEU A 254 8.68 12.72 -3.67
N LEU A 255 8.32 11.90 -4.66
CA LEU A 255 8.57 12.23 -6.06
C LEU A 255 7.70 13.41 -6.53
N SER A 256 6.47 13.55 -6.04
CA SER A 256 5.59 14.69 -6.33
C SER A 256 6.19 16.00 -5.83
N GLU A 257 6.67 16.03 -4.58
CA GLU A 257 7.34 17.21 -4.00
C GLU A 257 8.61 17.57 -4.77
N ALA A 258 9.42 16.56 -5.13
CA ALA A 258 10.65 16.77 -5.88
C ALA A 258 10.37 17.32 -7.28
N MET A 259 9.33 16.82 -7.98
CA MET A 259 8.97 17.33 -9.30
C MET A 259 8.38 18.74 -9.23
N ALA A 260 7.56 19.04 -8.23
CA ALA A 260 7.06 20.40 -8.00
C ALA A 260 8.21 21.39 -7.74
N PHE A 261 9.22 20.97 -6.97
CA PHE A 261 10.44 21.78 -6.77
C PHE A 261 11.18 22.00 -8.09
N CYS A 262 11.41 20.95 -8.88
CA CYS A 262 12.10 21.08 -10.17
C CYS A 262 11.35 22.03 -11.12
N ASP A 263 10.03 21.91 -11.20
CA ASP A 263 9.18 22.78 -12.02
C ASP A 263 9.24 24.25 -11.53
N SER A 264 9.21 24.48 -10.20
CA SER A 264 9.33 25.82 -9.61
C SER A 264 10.69 26.48 -9.85
N ARG A 265 11.74 25.67 -9.99
CA ARG A 265 13.13 26.12 -10.28
C ARG A 265 13.40 26.23 -11.78
N GLN A 266 12.44 25.83 -12.62
CA GLN A 266 12.55 25.89 -14.08
C GLN A 266 13.75 25.10 -14.61
N PHE A 267 14.06 23.94 -14.03
CA PHE A 267 15.03 23.03 -14.61
C PHE A 267 14.57 22.56 -15.98
N SER A 268 15.50 22.60 -16.94
CA SER A 268 15.24 22.18 -18.33
C SER A 268 14.95 20.68 -18.45
N ALA A 269 15.58 19.91 -17.58
CA ALA A 269 15.36 18.45 -17.47
C ALA A 269 15.69 17.95 -16.06
N VAL A 270 15.11 16.81 -15.71
CA VAL A 270 15.49 16.04 -14.53
C VAL A 270 16.02 14.69 -14.99
N GLN A 271 17.25 14.36 -14.60
CA GLN A 271 17.94 13.11 -14.93
C GLN A 271 17.98 12.19 -13.72
N LEU A 272 17.91 10.90 -13.92
CA LEU A 272 18.22 9.90 -12.91
C LEU A 272 18.92 8.69 -13.51
N TRP A 273 19.79 8.05 -12.71
CA TRP A 273 20.49 6.82 -13.04
C TRP A 273 20.03 5.69 -12.13
N THR A 274 19.76 4.56 -12.73
CA THR A 274 19.32 3.34 -12.07
C THR A 274 19.81 2.12 -12.84
N PHE A 275 19.29 0.94 -12.54
CA PHE A 275 19.59 -0.27 -13.29
C PHE A 275 18.36 -1.14 -13.50
N LYS A 276 18.45 -2.06 -14.44
CA LYS A 276 17.38 -2.99 -14.80
C LYS A 276 17.07 -3.95 -13.65
N GLY A 277 15.78 -4.16 -13.38
CA GLY A 277 15.29 -5.03 -12.29
C GLY A 277 14.63 -4.27 -11.14
N LEU A 278 14.58 -2.94 -11.18
CA LEU A 278 13.85 -2.11 -10.23
C LEU A 278 12.46 -1.70 -10.78
N ASP A 279 11.64 -2.68 -11.17
CA ASP A 279 10.40 -2.47 -11.93
C ASP A 279 9.38 -1.56 -11.22
N ALA A 280 9.28 -1.65 -9.90
CA ALA A 280 8.38 -0.78 -9.12
C ALA A 280 8.81 0.69 -9.18
N ALA A 281 10.12 0.95 -9.05
CA ALA A 281 10.69 2.30 -9.16
C ALA A 281 10.54 2.83 -10.59
N ARG A 282 10.81 2.00 -11.60
CA ARG A 282 10.63 2.35 -13.01
C ARG A 282 9.18 2.78 -13.32
N LYS A 283 8.18 1.97 -12.93
CA LYS A 283 6.76 2.31 -13.10
C LYS A 283 6.40 3.63 -12.43
N LEU A 284 6.99 3.89 -11.27
CA LEU A 284 6.77 5.16 -10.56
C LEU A 284 7.39 6.33 -11.35
N TYR A 285 8.63 6.22 -11.80
CA TYR A 285 9.28 7.26 -12.64
C TYR A 285 8.49 7.53 -13.91
N GLU A 286 8.12 6.49 -14.65
CA GLU A 286 7.31 6.62 -15.87
C GLU A 286 5.97 7.33 -15.62
N SER A 287 5.32 7.09 -14.46
CA SER A 287 4.08 7.79 -14.09
C SER A 287 4.23 9.29 -13.80
N PHE A 288 5.48 9.78 -13.66
CA PHE A 288 5.83 11.20 -13.53
C PHE A 288 6.46 11.79 -14.80
N GLY A 289 6.37 11.08 -15.93
CA GLY A 289 6.84 11.55 -17.23
C GLY A 289 8.33 11.29 -17.50
N PHE A 290 9.00 10.49 -16.69
CA PHE A 290 10.35 10.04 -17.02
C PHE A 290 10.32 9.03 -18.16
N THR A 291 11.26 9.14 -19.08
CA THR A 291 11.46 8.21 -20.20
C THR A 291 12.86 7.63 -20.16
N LEU A 292 12.99 6.35 -20.48
CA LEU A 292 14.29 5.69 -20.61
C LEU A 292 14.97 6.22 -21.89
N ILE A 293 16.15 6.85 -21.73
CA ILE A 293 16.89 7.42 -22.85
C ILE A 293 18.15 6.61 -23.18
N ARG A 294 18.67 5.84 -22.23
CA ARG A 294 19.90 5.07 -22.45
C ARG A 294 19.96 3.85 -21.55
N GLU A 295 20.44 2.74 -22.10
CA GLU A 295 20.73 1.49 -21.38
C GLU A 295 22.11 0.97 -21.82
N TRP A 296 22.98 0.54 -20.89
CA TRP A 296 24.31 0.03 -21.17
C TRP A 296 24.80 -0.92 -20.08
N GLN A 297 25.84 -1.70 -20.38
CA GLN A 297 26.56 -2.44 -19.35
C GLN A 297 27.53 -1.50 -18.66
N GLY A 298 27.45 -1.42 -17.33
CA GLY A 298 28.29 -0.57 -16.50
C GLY A 298 28.57 -1.19 -15.14
N GLU A 299 29.48 -0.61 -14.39
CA GLU A 299 29.89 -1.09 -13.06
C GLU A 299 29.98 0.04 -12.02
N GLN A 300 29.28 1.14 -12.27
CA GLN A 300 29.40 2.33 -11.41
C GLN A 300 29.04 2.09 -9.94
N TRP A 301 28.34 1.01 -9.62
CA TRP A 301 27.96 0.62 -8.26
C TRP A 301 28.77 -0.56 -7.71
N GLY A 302 29.93 -0.90 -8.36
CA GLY A 302 30.85 -1.94 -7.92
C GLY A 302 30.50 -3.35 -8.38
N LYS A 303 29.53 -3.48 -9.30
CA LYS A 303 29.12 -4.73 -9.93
C LYS A 303 28.66 -4.44 -11.36
N VAL A 304 29.02 -5.30 -12.30
CA VAL A 304 28.57 -5.19 -13.71
C VAL A 304 27.08 -5.45 -13.77
N MET A 305 26.33 -4.50 -14.32
CA MET A 305 24.87 -4.62 -14.50
C MET A 305 24.40 -3.77 -15.68
N THR A 306 23.15 -3.98 -16.08
CA THR A 306 22.52 -3.14 -17.10
C THR A 306 22.07 -1.84 -16.45
N GLU A 307 22.86 -0.80 -16.63
CA GLU A 307 22.55 0.55 -16.14
C GLU A 307 21.57 1.26 -17.06
N GLN A 308 20.76 2.11 -16.48
CA GLN A 308 19.68 2.83 -17.16
C GLN A 308 19.71 4.30 -16.77
N GLN A 309 19.52 5.17 -17.76
CA GLN A 309 19.33 6.61 -17.56
C GLN A 309 17.92 6.99 -18.02
N PHE A 310 17.20 7.67 -17.14
CA PHE A 310 15.88 8.23 -17.42
C PHE A 310 15.95 9.76 -17.39
N THR A 311 15.14 10.39 -18.24
CA THR A 311 14.98 11.84 -18.27
C THR A 311 13.49 12.22 -18.20
N ARG A 312 13.20 13.33 -17.53
CA ARG A 312 11.93 14.06 -17.59
C ARG A 312 12.24 15.46 -18.09
N SER A 313 11.67 15.87 -19.21
CA SER A 313 11.76 17.24 -19.70
C SER A 313 11.05 18.20 -18.74
N GLY A 314 11.63 19.36 -18.50
CA GLY A 314 10.99 20.44 -17.77
C GLY A 314 9.74 20.94 -18.50
N ASN A 315 8.77 21.45 -17.76
CA ASN A 315 7.66 22.18 -18.35
C ASN A 315 8.20 23.51 -18.89
N THR A 316 8.53 23.55 -20.17
CA THR A 316 8.66 24.83 -20.91
C THR A 316 7.24 25.34 -21.12
N GLY A 317 6.74 26.16 -20.17
CA GLY A 317 5.52 26.92 -20.29
C GLY A 317 5.62 28.04 -21.31
#